data_b753be7b733267d10a8eee1d24bf21d2
#
_entry.id   b753be7b733267d10a8eee1d24bf21d2
#
_cell.length_a   1.000
_cell.length_b   1.000
_cell.length_c   1.000
_cell.angle_alpha   90.00
_cell.angle_beta   90.00
_cell.angle_gamma   90.00
#
_symmetry.space_group_name_H-M   'P 1'
#
loop_
_entity.id
_entity.type
_entity.pdbx_description
1 polymer ?
#
loop_
_entity_poly.entity_id
_entity_poly.type
_entity_poly.pdbx_seq_one_letter_code
_entity_poly.pdbx_strand_id
1 'polypeptide(L)'
;DKKIPLLEGWINQTMEIAEEGDVNILFMKFNRKGTYVGFQEHLLNKGWRCPVHVKYNSEKYGTWIVTSTDEFWKYNSERFEYHCIDGIK
;
A
#
# COMPACT_ATOMS: atom_id res chain seq x y z
N ASP A 1 -5.99 -1.57 19.05
CA ASP A 1 -5.32 -0.74 18.07
C ASP A 1 -6.14 0.47 17.74
N LYS A 2 -5.46 1.57 17.56
CA LYS A 2 -6.13 2.81 17.20
C LYS A 2 -6.45 2.83 15.71
N LYS A 3 -7.66 3.22 15.39
CA LYS A 3 -8.00 3.49 14.00
C LYS A 3 -7.52 4.88 13.63
N ILE A 4 -7.08 5.02 12.40
CA ILE A 4 -6.67 6.31 11.87
C ILE A 4 -7.72 6.72 10.85
N PRO A 5 -8.59 7.69 11.19
CA PRO A 5 -9.72 8.02 10.31
C PRO A 5 -9.32 8.38 8.89
N LEU A 6 -8.24 9.11 8.73
CA LEU A 6 -7.79 9.50 7.41
C LEU A 6 -7.36 8.29 6.58
N LEU A 7 -6.59 7.41 7.20
CA LEU A 7 -6.14 6.20 6.52
C LEU A 7 -7.32 5.28 6.19
N GLU A 8 -8.24 5.15 7.15
CA GLU A 8 -9.43 4.34 6.95
C GLU A 8 -10.24 4.88 5.76
N GLY A 9 -10.37 6.19 5.66
CA GLY A 9 -11.07 6.81 4.54
C GLY A 9 -10.40 6.54 3.20
N TRP A 10 -9.08 6.63 3.16
CA TRP A 10 -8.33 6.36 1.94
C TRP A 10 -8.48 4.91 1.51
N ILE A 11 -8.43 3.98 2.47
CA ILE A 11 -8.59 2.56 2.17
C ILE A 11 -9.99 2.30 1.64
N ASN A 12 -11.01 2.86 2.28
CA ASN A 12 -12.39 2.69 1.82
C ASN A 12 -12.55 3.20 0.39
N GLN A 13 -12.01 4.37 0.12
CA GLN A 13 -12.11 4.98 -1.19
C GLN A 13 -11.45 4.12 -2.27
N THR A 14 -10.27 3.62 -1.94
CA THR A 14 -9.53 2.75 -2.86
C THR A 14 -10.30 1.47 -3.15
N MET A 15 -10.83 0.85 -2.11
CA MET A 15 -11.50 -0.43 -2.25
C MET A 15 -12.89 -0.31 -2.89
N GLU A 16 -13.52 0.84 -2.77
CA GLU A 16 -14.84 1.04 -3.39
C GLU A 16 -14.78 0.98 -4.91
N ILE A 17 -13.66 1.38 -5.49
CA ILE A 17 -13.51 1.37 -6.94
C ILE A 17 -12.72 0.16 -7.43
N ALA A 18 -12.25 -0.67 -6.51
CA ALA A 18 -11.45 -1.84 -6.86
C ALA A 18 -12.35 -2.91 -7.46
N GLU A 19 -11.80 -3.63 -8.44
CA GLU A 19 -12.49 -4.75 -9.06
C GLU A 19 -11.84 -6.05 -8.60
N GLU A 20 -12.58 -7.12 -8.71
CA GLU A 20 -12.07 -8.43 -8.30
C GLU A 20 -10.81 -8.76 -9.08
N GLY A 21 -9.79 -9.19 -8.36
CA GLY A 21 -8.52 -9.51 -8.98
C GLY A 21 -7.53 -8.35 -9.07
N ASP A 22 -7.98 -7.14 -8.75
CA ASP A 22 -7.09 -5.99 -8.77
C ASP A 22 -6.07 -6.06 -7.66
N VAL A 23 -4.88 -5.54 -7.95
CA VAL A 23 -3.84 -5.34 -6.95
C VAL A 23 -3.94 -3.87 -6.53
N ASN A 24 -4.34 -3.64 -5.30
CA ASN A 24 -4.61 -2.30 -4.83
C ASN A 24 -3.47 -1.75 -3.98
N ILE A 25 -2.86 -0.68 -4.47
CA ILE A 25 -1.77 -0.02 -3.77
C ILE A 25 -2.19 1.41 -3.48
N LEU A 26 -2.05 1.80 -2.25
CA LEU A 26 -2.41 3.13 -1.80
C LEU A 26 -1.15 3.94 -1.54
N PHE A 27 -0.99 5.04 -2.25
CA PHE A 27 0.14 5.95 -2.03
C PHE A 27 -0.36 7.12 -1.20
N MET A 28 0.35 7.39 -0.10
CA MET A 28 -0.06 8.39 0.87
C MET A 28 1.05 9.38 1.12
N LYS A 29 0.68 10.65 1.21
CA LYS A 29 1.65 11.69 1.52
C LYS A 29 1.22 12.38 2.81
N PHE A 30 2.10 12.35 3.80
CA PHE A 30 1.85 13.03 5.06
C PHE A 30 2.74 14.26 5.15
N ASN A 31 2.17 15.37 5.58
CA ASN A 31 2.94 16.59 5.73
C ASN A 31 4.14 16.36 6.64
N ARG A 32 5.33 16.71 6.13
CA ARG A 32 6.59 16.65 6.88
C ARG A 32 7.01 15.24 7.30
N LYS A 33 6.29 14.22 6.88
CA LYS A 33 6.64 12.85 7.24
C LYS A 33 6.92 11.96 6.06
N GLY A 34 6.90 12.53 4.87
CA GLY A 34 7.24 11.80 3.67
C GLY A 34 6.08 11.06 3.05
N THR A 35 6.41 10.17 2.14
CA THR A 35 5.44 9.42 1.37
C THR A 35 5.43 7.97 1.80
N TYR A 36 4.25 7.40 1.90
CA TYR A 36 4.05 6.02 2.35
C TYR A 36 3.24 5.24 1.35
N VAL A 37 3.35 3.92 1.47
CA VAL A 37 2.61 2.99 0.62
C VAL A 37 1.83 2.05 1.52
N GLY A 38 0.59 1.79 1.14
CA GLY A 38 -0.23 0.81 1.84
C GLY A 38 -0.73 -0.24 0.88
N PHE A 39 -0.72 -1.50 1.30
CA PHE A 39 -1.26 -2.59 0.51
C PHE A 39 -1.77 -3.69 1.41
N GLN A 40 -2.60 -4.55 0.86
CA GLN A 40 -3.23 -5.61 1.64
C GLN A 40 -2.21 -6.68 2.04
N GLU A 41 -2.34 -7.16 3.25
CA GLU A 41 -1.38 -8.11 3.83
C GLU A 41 -1.20 -9.38 2.99
N HIS A 42 -2.25 -9.85 2.36
CA HIS A 42 -2.17 -11.11 1.62
C HIS A 42 -1.17 -11.05 0.45
N LEU A 43 -0.81 -9.85 0.02
CA LEU A 43 0.17 -9.72 -1.06
C LEU A 43 1.56 -10.18 -0.64
N LEU A 44 1.85 -10.18 0.66
CA LEU A 44 3.12 -10.71 1.14
C LEU A 44 3.25 -12.19 0.82
N ASN A 45 2.12 -12.90 0.77
CA ASN A 45 2.12 -14.31 0.42
C ASN A 45 2.30 -14.55 -1.07
N LYS A 46 2.22 -13.49 -1.86
CA LYS A 46 2.37 -13.57 -3.31
C LYS A 46 3.73 -13.08 -3.77
N GLY A 47 4.68 -12.99 -2.85
CA GLY A 47 6.04 -12.63 -3.20
C GLY A 47 6.42 -11.19 -3.00
N TRP A 48 5.50 -10.36 -2.53
CA TRP A 48 5.84 -8.99 -2.21
C TRP A 48 6.70 -8.96 -0.94
N ARG A 49 7.66 -8.09 -0.92
CA ARG A 49 8.61 -8.03 0.18
C ARG A 49 8.50 -6.71 0.93
N CYS A 50 8.44 -6.81 2.24
CA CYS A 50 8.38 -5.62 3.06
C CYS A 50 8.85 -5.94 4.47
N PRO A 51 10.18 -6.04 4.66
CA PRO A 51 10.73 -6.40 5.98
C PRO A 51 10.48 -5.36 7.05
N VAL A 52 10.35 -4.10 6.66
CA VAL A 52 10.09 -3.02 7.62
C VAL A 52 8.72 -2.41 7.31
N HIS A 53 7.78 -2.63 8.20
CA HIS A 53 6.43 -2.12 7.97
C HIS A 53 5.63 -2.04 9.27
N VAL A 54 4.49 -1.39 9.18
CA VAL A 54 3.51 -1.33 10.25
C VAL A 54 2.23 -1.94 9.71
N LYS A 55 1.54 -2.69 10.55
CA LYS A 55 0.25 -3.26 10.16
C LYS A 55 -0.88 -2.36 10.64
N TYR A 56 -1.80 -2.11 9.76
CA TYR A 56 -3.00 -1.35 10.08
C TYR A 56 -4.23 -2.23 9.84
N ASN A 57 -5.06 -2.37 10.85
CA ASN A 57 -6.26 -3.20 10.74
C ASN A 57 -7.44 -2.32 10.37
N SER A 58 -7.83 -2.39 9.10
CA SER A 58 -9.01 -1.68 8.63
C SER A 58 -10.26 -2.37 9.18
N GLU A 59 -11.26 -1.58 9.52
CA GLU A 59 -12.51 -2.15 10.02
C GLU A 59 -13.22 -2.99 8.97
N LYS A 60 -13.15 -2.56 7.73
CA LYS A 60 -13.93 -3.16 6.66
C LYS A 60 -13.13 -4.05 5.75
N TYR A 61 -11.85 -3.76 5.57
CA TYR A 61 -11.05 -4.42 4.53
C TYR A 61 -9.85 -5.19 5.05
N GLY A 62 -9.82 -5.48 6.33
CA GLY A 62 -8.78 -6.33 6.89
C GLY A 62 -7.46 -5.63 7.13
N THR A 63 -6.41 -6.42 7.20
CA THR A 63 -5.08 -5.91 7.56
C THR A 63 -4.34 -5.37 6.35
N TRP A 64 -3.79 -4.18 6.52
CA TRP A 64 -2.98 -3.51 5.51
C TRP A 64 -1.56 -3.34 6.02
N ILE A 65 -0.63 -3.44 5.11
CA ILE A 65 0.79 -3.22 5.40
C ILE A 65 1.11 -1.79 4.98
N VAL A 66 1.72 -1.02 5.88
CA VAL A 66 2.09 0.36 5.59
C VAL A 66 3.59 0.51 5.78
N THR A 67 4.25 1.06 4.79
CA THR A 67 5.69 1.27 4.85
C THR A 67 6.04 2.55 4.08
N SER A 68 7.28 3.02 4.25
CA SER A 68 7.71 4.18 3.49
C SER A 68 7.87 3.81 2.01
N THR A 69 7.74 4.82 1.16
CA THR A 69 7.91 4.60 -0.28
C THR A 69 9.31 4.06 -0.58
N ASP A 70 10.31 4.59 0.12
CA ASP A 70 11.68 4.14 -0.08
C ASP A 70 11.85 2.66 0.22
N GLU A 71 11.30 2.20 1.35
CA GLU A 71 11.38 0.79 1.71
C GLU A 71 10.61 -0.08 0.74
N PHE A 72 9.44 0.39 0.30
CA PHE A 72 8.63 -0.36 -0.64
C PHE A 72 9.40 -0.61 -1.95
N TRP A 73 9.94 0.44 -2.53
CA TRP A 73 10.63 0.32 -3.81
C TRP A 73 11.96 -0.42 -3.69
N LYS A 74 12.60 -0.32 -2.54
CA LYS A 74 13.86 -1.01 -2.31
C LYS A 74 13.73 -2.53 -2.52
N TYR A 75 12.59 -3.08 -2.12
CA TYR A 75 12.38 -4.52 -2.19
C TYR A 75 11.46 -4.96 -3.30
N ASN A 76 10.75 -4.05 -3.92
CA ASN A 76 9.72 -4.40 -4.90
C ASN A 76 9.87 -3.70 -6.25
N SER A 77 10.89 -2.89 -6.43
CA SER A 77 11.04 -2.12 -7.67
C SER A 77 11.12 -3.04 -8.90
N GLU A 78 11.80 -4.15 -8.76
CA GLU A 78 11.96 -5.08 -9.86
C GLU A 78 10.62 -5.63 -10.33
N ARG A 79 9.73 -5.90 -9.38
CA ARG A 79 8.40 -6.40 -9.67
C ARG A 79 7.56 -5.41 -10.48
N PHE A 80 7.74 -4.13 -10.20
CA PHE A 80 6.95 -3.08 -10.83
C PHE A 80 7.71 -2.28 -11.89
N GLU A 81 8.89 -2.71 -12.23
CA GLU A 81 9.73 -1.97 -13.16
C GLU A 81 9.01 -1.65 -14.46
N TYR A 82 8.35 -2.64 -15.03
CA TYR A 82 7.65 -2.45 -16.29
C TYR A 82 6.54 -1.39 -16.16
N HIS A 83 5.79 -1.48 -15.10
CA HIS A 83 4.69 -0.55 -14.87
C HIS A 83 5.20 0.86 -14.57
N CYS A 84 6.30 0.96 -13.87
CA CYS A 84 6.89 2.25 -13.56
C CYS A 84 7.36 2.96 -14.83
N ILE A 85 7.92 2.21 -15.75
CA ILE A 85 8.36 2.76 -17.03
C ILE A 85 7.18 3.31 -17.81
N ASP A 86 6.11 2.56 -17.86
CA ASP A 86 4.89 3.00 -18.52
C ASP A 86 4.30 4.24 -17.87
N GLY A 87 4.36 4.30 -16.56
CA GLY A 87 3.83 5.43 -15.83
C GLY A 87 4.61 6.72 -16.05
N ILE A 88 5.88 6.58 -16.32
CA ILE A 88 6.75 7.74 -16.56
C ILE A 88 6.49 8.34 -17.93
N LYS A 89 6.13 7.52 -18.83
CA LYS A 89 5.84 7.98 -20.19
C LYS A 89 4.51 8.72 -20.25
#